data_83f2d7a9be590549fa174075d04e893c
#
_entry.id   83f2d7a9be590549fa174075d04e893c
#
_cell.length_a   1.000
_cell.length_b   1.000
_cell.length_c   1.000
_cell.angle_alpha   90.00
_cell.angle_beta   90.00
_cell.angle_gamma   90.00
#
_symmetry.space_group_name_H-M   'P 1'
#
loop_
_entity.id
_entity.type
_entity.pdbx_description
1 polymer ?
#
loop_
_entity_poly.entity_id
_entity_poly.type
_entity_poly.pdbx_seq_one_letter_code
_entity_poly.pdbx_strand_id
1 'polypeptide(L)'
;MPSTYAHRRFGADVLVQLPRELREKITPYRPLYDMGLHGPDLMFYYRALQSNPVNRLGNAMHEQPGRVFFTRARGVVNTARNKNAALAYALGFVCHFALDSTCHPYVERYTRESGVSHCEIETEFDNQLMREDGLDPMHFFTAGHIRPNREFAKIIASFYENVTADETYGAMRGMVRVHHLLQATSPVKRWVVLTALKAAGTYDVMHGLVANLQPNPRCEASDKELEALYQQALPLAVRLITEYVEGLSNGAPLDKAYDHTFGEF
;
A
#
# COMPACT_ATOMS: atom_id res chain seq x y z
N MET A 1 7.71 -3.37 -0.12
CA MET A 1 7.13 -2.84 1.14
C MET A 1 6.86 -1.38 0.96
N PRO A 2 5.74 -0.92 1.37
CA PRO A 2 5.12 0.26 0.83
C PRO A 2 5.47 1.52 1.56
N SER A 3 5.65 2.54 0.80
CA SER A 3 5.49 3.91 1.26
C SER A 3 4.01 4.10 1.67
N THR A 4 3.78 4.08 2.95
CA THR A 4 2.41 4.15 3.51
C THR A 4 1.77 5.50 3.26
N TYR A 5 2.57 6.57 3.27
CA TYR A 5 2.07 7.92 3.04
C TYR A 5 1.75 8.17 1.57
N ALA A 6 2.63 7.76 0.65
CA ALA A 6 2.40 7.93 -0.78
C ALA A 6 1.12 7.21 -1.24
N HIS A 7 0.90 5.96 -0.83
CA HIS A 7 -0.35 5.25 -1.14
C HIS A 7 -1.58 5.95 -0.60
N ARG A 8 -1.53 6.46 0.63
CA ARG A 8 -2.64 7.20 1.23
C ARG A 8 -2.92 8.50 0.49
N ARG A 9 -1.89 9.29 0.18
CA ARG A 9 -2.00 10.54 -0.58
C ARG A 9 -2.54 10.26 -1.97
N PHE A 10 -1.96 9.27 -2.66
CA PHE A 10 -2.39 8.83 -3.97
C PHE A 10 -3.87 8.46 -4.02
N GLY A 11 -4.34 7.66 -3.08
CA GLY A 11 -5.75 7.30 -2.99
C GLY A 11 -6.66 8.50 -2.74
N ALA A 12 -6.22 9.51 -2.00
CA ALA A 12 -6.97 10.75 -1.81
C ALA A 12 -7.03 11.55 -3.12
N ASP A 13 -5.92 11.68 -3.85
CA ASP A 13 -5.84 12.39 -5.12
C ASP A 13 -6.66 11.70 -6.22
N VAL A 14 -6.64 10.37 -6.27
CA VAL A 14 -7.51 9.58 -7.17
C VAL A 14 -8.98 9.82 -6.82
N LEU A 15 -9.35 9.74 -5.54
CA LEU A 15 -10.73 9.86 -5.11
C LEU A 15 -11.36 11.21 -5.53
N VAL A 16 -10.60 12.30 -5.50
CA VAL A 16 -11.06 13.62 -5.94
C VAL A 16 -11.36 13.64 -7.45
N GLN A 17 -10.61 12.87 -8.25
CA GLN A 17 -10.76 12.79 -9.71
C GLN A 17 -11.85 11.82 -10.17
N LEU A 18 -12.35 10.95 -9.29
CA LEU A 18 -13.42 10.01 -9.63
C LEU A 18 -14.77 10.72 -9.92
N PRO A 19 -15.62 10.14 -10.78
CA PRO A 19 -16.99 10.62 -10.97
C PRO A 19 -17.73 10.77 -9.64
N ARG A 20 -18.53 11.83 -9.53
CA ARG A 20 -19.25 12.17 -8.29
C ARG A 20 -20.03 11.01 -7.71
N GLU A 21 -20.79 10.30 -8.54
CA GLU A 21 -21.62 9.17 -8.11
C GLU A 21 -20.79 8.04 -7.47
N LEU A 22 -19.61 7.78 -8.03
CA LEU A 22 -18.72 6.75 -7.51
C LEU A 22 -18.09 7.19 -6.19
N ARG A 23 -17.66 8.43 -6.10
CA ARG A 23 -17.14 9.03 -4.89
C ARG A 23 -18.16 9.01 -3.74
N GLU A 24 -19.41 9.34 -4.02
CA GLU A 24 -20.49 9.28 -3.04
C GLU A 24 -20.76 7.84 -2.54
N LYS A 25 -20.57 6.82 -3.37
CA LYS A 25 -20.63 5.40 -2.94
C LYS A 25 -19.48 4.97 -2.04
N ILE A 26 -18.27 5.51 -2.26
CA ILE A 26 -17.06 5.15 -1.51
C ILE A 26 -16.99 5.90 -0.17
N THR A 27 -17.38 7.15 -0.13
CA THR A 27 -17.21 8.05 1.02
C THR A 27 -17.72 7.46 2.35
N PRO A 28 -18.90 6.81 2.42
CA PRO A 28 -19.36 6.18 3.66
C PRO A 28 -18.50 5.01 4.14
N TYR A 29 -17.69 4.45 3.24
CA TYR A 29 -16.81 3.31 3.47
C TYR A 29 -15.33 3.69 3.35
N ARG A 30 -15.02 4.97 3.51
CA ARG A 30 -13.65 5.50 3.40
C ARG A 30 -12.62 4.68 4.17
N PRO A 31 -12.85 4.19 5.41
CA PRO A 31 -11.86 3.37 6.09
C PRO A 31 -11.53 2.04 5.38
N LEU A 32 -12.48 1.45 4.64
CA LEU A 32 -12.21 0.25 3.83
C LEU A 32 -11.44 0.59 2.55
N TYR A 33 -11.77 1.71 1.91
CA TYR A 33 -11.00 2.23 0.79
C TYR A 33 -9.55 2.48 1.20
N ASP A 34 -9.35 3.18 2.33
CA ASP A 34 -8.03 3.47 2.89
C ASP A 34 -7.26 2.18 3.23
N MET A 35 -7.93 1.12 3.68
CA MET A 35 -7.30 -0.18 3.86
C MET A 35 -6.89 -0.84 2.53
N GLY A 36 -7.71 -0.68 1.50
CA GLY A 36 -7.39 -1.16 0.15
C GLY A 36 -6.14 -0.51 -0.45
N LEU A 37 -5.84 0.75 -0.09
CA LEU A 37 -4.64 1.46 -0.53
C LEU A 37 -3.32 0.78 -0.13
N HIS A 38 -3.38 -0.16 0.81
CA HIS A 38 -2.22 -0.97 1.21
C HIS A 38 -2.17 -2.34 0.52
N GLY A 39 -3.17 -2.64 -0.31
CA GLY A 39 -3.15 -3.85 -1.11
C GLY A 39 -2.77 -5.13 -0.32
N PRO A 40 -1.88 -5.96 -0.88
CA PRO A 40 -1.40 -7.17 -0.23
C PRO A 40 -0.41 -6.90 0.91
N ASP A 41 0.14 -5.69 1.03
CA ASP A 41 1.12 -5.32 2.05
C ASP A 41 0.57 -5.42 3.47
N LEU A 42 -0.74 -5.23 3.63
CA LEU A 42 -1.39 -5.47 4.91
C LEU A 42 -1.00 -6.84 5.50
N MET A 43 -0.82 -7.85 4.65
CA MET A 43 -0.51 -9.22 5.08
C MET A 43 0.87 -9.36 5.70
N PHE A 44 1.84 -8.50 5.34
CA PHE A 44 3.19 -8.49 5.94
C PHE A 44 3.18 -8.20 7.43
N TYR A 45 2.17 -7.48 7.91
CA TYR A 45 2.07 -7.06 9.29
C TYR A 45 1.45 -8.11 10.23
N TYR A 46 0.93 -9.23 9.69
CA TYR A 46 0.49 -10.34 10.54
C TYR A 46 1.69 -11.09 11.10
N ARG A 47 1.93 -10.95 12.43
CA ARG A 47 3.11 -11.55 13.09
C ARG A 47 4.41 -11.26 12.33
N ALA A 48 4.63 -9.99 12.00
CA ALA A 48 5.67 -9.51 11.07
C ALA A 48 7.10 -10.03 11.32
N LEU A 49 7.42 -10.42 12.57
CA LEU A 49 8.74 -10.96 12.93
C LEU A 49 8.88 -12.47 12.68
N GLN A 50 7.84 -13.14 12.19
CA GLN A 50 7.82 -14.59 11.98
C GLN A 50 7.25 -14.90 10.61
N SER A 51 7.96 -15.72 9.82
CA SER A 51 7.39 -16.24 8.57
C SER A 51 6.16 -17.10 8.88
N ASN A 52 5.06 -16.80 8.21
CA ASN A 52 3.78 -17.48 8.37
C ASN A 52 3.01 -17.50 7.03
N PRO A 53 1.94 -18.32 6.89
CA PRO A 53 1.21 -18.41 5.63
C PRO A 53 0.63 -17.05 5.13
N VAL A 54 0.22 -16.17 6.06
CA VAL A 54 -0.41 -14.89 5.71
C VAL A 54 0.60 -13.93 5.09
N ASN A 55 1.79 -13.77 5.70
CA ASN A 55 2.79 -12.86 5.12
C ASN A 55 3.44 -13.44 3.85
N ARG A 56 3.54 -14.78 3.73
CA ARG A 56 3.96 -15.38 2.46
C ARG A 56 2.95 -15.17 1.35
N LEU A 57 1.63 -15.14 1.66
CA LEU A 57 0.61 -14.79 0.68
C LEU A 57 0.80 -13.35 0.17
N GLY A 58 1.11 -12.39 1.06
CA GLY A 58 1.42 -11.02 0.66
C GLY A 58 2.54 -10.96 -0.38
N ASN A 59 3.66 -11.67 -0.13
CA ASN A 59 4.77 -11.75 -1.10
C ASN A 59 4.33 -12.40 -2.42
N ALA A 60 3.68 -13.56 -2.36
CA ALA A 60 3.25 -14.28 -3.56
C ALA A 60 2.28 -13.46 -4.44
N MET A 61 1.49 -12.58 -3.84
CA MET A 61 0.58 -11.70 -4.59
C MET A 61 1.32 -10.62 -5.39
N HIS A 62 2.47 -10.14 -4.91
CA HIS A 62 3.29 -9.18 -5.67
C HIS A 62 3.92 -9.80 -6.91
N GLU A 63 4.19 -11.11 -6.88
CA GLU A 63 4.77 -11.86 -7.99
C GLU A 63 3.73 -12.33 -9.03
N GLN A 64 2.43 -12.16 -8.72
CA GLN A 64 1.34 -12.58 -9.60
C GLN A 64 0.75 -11.38 -10.37
N PRO A 65 0.24 -11.62 -11.61
CA PRO A 65 -0.53 -10.60 -12.31
C PRO A 65 -1.73 -10.12 -11.48
N GLY A 66 -1.95 -8.81 -11.46
CA GLY A 66 -3.08 -8.20 -10.76
C GLY A 66 -4.44 -8.81 -11.14
N ARG A 67 -4.57 -9.28 -12.39
CA ARG A 67 -5.74 -9.99 -12.92
C ARG A 67 -6.20 -11.13 -12.01
N VAL A 68 -5.29 -11.87 -11.40
CA VAL A 68 -5.62 -13.00 -10.50
C VAL A 68 -6.48 -12.50 -9.33
N PHE A 69 -6.00 -11.45 -8.65
CA PHE A 69 -6.74 -10.85 -7.54
C PHE A 69 -8.03 -10.17 -8.01
N PHE A 70 -7.97 -9.35 -9.06
CA PHE A 70 -9.13 -8.53 -9.47
C PHE A 70 -10.27 -9.35 -10.07
N THR A 71 -9.98 -10.50 -10.71
CA THR A 71 -11.02 -11.45 -11.14
C THR A 71 -11.76 -12.02 -9.92
N ARG A 72 -11.04 -12.47 -8.90
CA ARG A 72 -11.62 -12.94 -7.65
C ARG A 72 -12.40 -11.82 -6.95
N ALA A 73 -11.82 -10.62 -6.86
CA ALA A 73 -12.42 -9.47 -6.21
C ALA A 73 -13.78 -9.10 -6.81
N ARG A 74 -13.96 -9.22 -8.14
CA ARG A 74 -15.28 -9.06 -8.79
C ARG A 74 -16.32 -10.02 -8.22
N GLY A 75 -15.98 -11.28 -8.07
CA GLY A 75 -16.86 -12.28 -7.47
C GLY A 75 -17.26 -11.91 -6.04
N VAL A 76 -16.28 -11.50 -5.23
CA VAL A 76 -16.51 -11.05 -3.84
C VAL A 76 -17.43 -9.84 -3.79
N VAL A 77 -17.18 -8.80 -4.59
CA VAL A 77 -18.02 -7.59 -4.62
C VAL A 77 -19.46 -7.93 -5.04
N ASN A 78 -19.64 -8.78 -6.05
CA ASN A 78 -20.96 -9.13 -6.58
C ASN A 78 -21.80 -9.95 -5.58
N THR A 79 -21.15 -10.77 -4.74
CA THR A 79 -21.82 -11.64 -3.76
C THR A 79 -21.87 -11.06 -2.35
N ALA A 80 -21.13 -9.97 -2.09
CA ALA A 80 -21.06 -9.37 -0.76
C ALA A 80 -22.42 -8.88 -0.26
N ARG A 81 -22.70 -9.13 1.03
CA ARG A 81 -23.90 -8.59 1.71
C ARG A 81 -23.95 -7.06 1.65
N ASN A 82 -22.80 -6.40 1.81
CA ASN A 82 -22.64 -4.96 1.64
C ASN A 82 -21.70 -4.70 0.46
N LYS A 83 -22.29 -4.61 -0.73
CA LYS A 83 -21.54 -4.44 -1.99
C LYS A 83 -20.70 -3.17 -2.01
N ASN A 84 -21.21 -2.04 -1.48
CA ASN A 84 -20.49 -0.77 -1.49
C ASN A 84 -19.26 -0.82 -0.56
N ALA A 85 -19.37 -1.51 0.57
CA ALA A 85 -18.24 -1.71 1.48
C ALA A 85 -17.14 -2.57 0.84
N ALA A 86 -17.52 -3.68 0.21
CA ALA A 86 -16.59 -4.53 -0.54
C ALA A 86 -15.98 -3.78 -1.73
N LEU A 87 -16.79 -3.03 -2.47
CA LEU A 87 -16.35 -2.21 -3.57
C LEU A 87 -15.33 -1.16 -3.12
N ALA A 88 -15.58 -0.45 -2.03
CA ALA A 88 -14.63 0.56 -1.51
C ALA A 88 -13.25 -0.05 -1.27
N TYR A 89 -13.17 -1.23 -0.62
CA TYR A 89 -11.90 -1.94 -0.43
C TYR A 89 -11.24 -2.30 -1.77
N ALA A 90 -12.00 -2.88 -2.70
CA ALA A 90 -11.47 -3.27 -4.01
C ALA A 90 -10.92 -2.06 -4.80
N LEU A 91 -11.59 -0.91 -4.74
CA LEU A 91 -11.15 0.30 -5.45
C LEU A 91 -9.91 0.94 -4.81
N GLY A 92 -9.77 0.89 -3.48
CA GLY A 92 -8.50 1.22 -2.83
C GLY A 92 -7.36 0.31 -3.29
N PHE A 93 -7.65 -0.99 -3.45
CA PHE A 93 -6.67 -1.96 -3.95
C PHE A 93 -6.28 -1.70 -5.42
N VAL A 94 -7.21 -1.19 -6.27
CA VAL A 94 -6.87 -0.72 -7.62
C VAL A 94 -5.86 0.44 -7.56
N CYS A 95 -6.04 1.38 -6.62
CA CYS A 95 -5.08 2.48 -6.43
C CYS A 95 -3.69 1.94 -6.05
N HIS A 96 -3.62 1.01 -5.10
CA HIS A 96 -2.36 0.38 -4.73
C HIS A 96 -1.69 -0.26 -5.94
N PHE A 97 -2.41 -1.09 -6.68
CA PHE A 97 -1.90 -1.74 -7.88
C PHE A 97 -1.39 -0.75 -8.93
N ALA A 98 -2.16 0.31 -9.21
CA ALA A 98 -1.79 1.31 -10.21
C ALA A 98 -0.50 2.05 -9.83
N LEU A 99 -0.32 2.41 -8.56
CA LEU A 99 0.89 3.09 -8.09
C LEU A 99 2.09 2.14 -8.12
N ASP A 100 1.95 0.94 -7.55
CA ASP A 100 3.02 -0.05 -7.47
C ASP A 100 3.51 -0.48 -8.86
N SER A 101 2.60 -0.90 -9.73
CA SER A 101 2.95 -1.34 -11.08
C SER A 101 3.61 -0.24 -11.92
N THR A 102 3.41 1.04 -11.57
CA THR A 102 4.06 2.17 -12.24
C THR A 102 5.41 2.48 -11.63
N CYS A 103 5.55 2.43 -10.31
CA CYS A 103 6.73 2.91 -9.58
C CYS A 103 7.80 1.84 -9.36
N HIS A 104 7.41 0.60 -9.01
CA HIS A 104 8.36 -0.44 -8.61
C HIS A 104 9.41 -0.81 -9.67
N PRO A 105 9.12 -0.84 -10.99
CA PRO A 105 10.15 -1.09 -11.99
C PRO A 105 11.31 -0.10 -11.91
N TYR A 106 11.00 1.15 -11.59
CA TYR A 106 12.02 2.17 -11.36
C TYR A 106 12.74 1.94 -10.03
N VAL A 107 12.00 1.71 -8.94
CA VAL A 107 12.59 1.49 -7.60
C VAL A 107 13.57 0.31 -7.62
N GLU A 108 13.18 -0.81 -8.22
CA GLU A 108 14.02 -1.99 -8.36
C GLU A 108 15.30 -1.71 -9.18
N ARG A 109 15.16 -1.00 -10.30
CA ARG A 109 16.31 -0.57 -11.10
C ARG A 109 17.23 0.33 -10.30
N TYR A 110 16.68 1.37 -9.67
CA TYR A 110 17.46 2.33 -8.91
C TYR A 110 18.17 1.70 -7.70
N THR A 111 17.52 0.76 -7.02
CA THR A 111 18.13 -0.03 -5.94
C THR A 111 19.40 -0.75 -6.44
N ARG A 112 19.33 -1.41 -7.61
CA ARG A 112 20.49 -2.11 -8.18
C ARG A 112 21.60 -1.17 -8.62
N GLU A 113 21.26 -0.03 -9.20
CA GLU A 113 22.23 0.93 -9.74
C GLU A 113 22.89 1.78 -8.66
N SER A 114 22.11 2.23 -7.67
CA SER A 114 22.60 3.13 -6.63
C SER A 114 23.10 2.41 -5.39
N GLY A 115 22.65 1.18 -5.14
CA GLY A 115 22.87 0.47 -3.89
C GLY A 115 22.14 1.08 -2.67
N VAL A 116 21.22 2.03 -2.88
CA VAL A 116 20.26 2.46 -1.85
C VAL A 116 19.19 1.38 -1.72
N SER A 117 18.80 1.04 -0.50
CA SER A 117 17.80 -0.01 -0.32
C SER A 117 16.42 0.42 -0.83
N HIS A 118 15.66 -0.54 -1.35
CA HIS A 118 14.28 -0.33 -1.81
C HIS A 118 13.44 0.42 -0.75
N CYS A 119 13.45 -0.05 0.48
CA CYS A 119 12.70 0.57 1.57
C CYS A 119 13.15 2.01 1.87
N GLU A 120 14.44 2.34 1.69
CA GLU A 120 14.93 3.69 1.92
C GLU A 120 14.48 4.64 0.82
N ILE A 121 14.51 4.20 -0.45
CA ILE A 121 14.00 4.99 -1.58
C ILE A 121 12.54 5.36 -1.34
N GLU A 122 11.71 4.42 -0.98
CA GLU A 122 10.29 4.65 -0.73
C GLU A 122 10.03 5.52 0.50
N THR A 123 10.80 5.32 1.58
CA THR A 123 10.67 6.14 2.79
C THR A 123 11.10 7.59 2.54
N GLU A 124 12.15 7.83 1.75
CA GLU A 124 12.55 9.19 1.40
C GLU A 124 11.49 9.86 0.52
N PHE A 125 10.89 9.13 -0.43
CA PHE A 125 9.77 9.65 -1.20
C PHE A 125 8.55 9.98 -0.33
N ASP A 126 8.17 9.11 0.62
CA ASP A 126 7.14 9.43 1.63
C ASP A 126 7.48 10.71 2.40
N ASN A 127 8.73 10.85 2.82
CA ASN A 127 9.20 12.02 3.55
C ASN A 127 9.16 13.31 2.69
N GLN A 128 9.47 13.20 1.39
CA GLN A 128 9.33 14.32 0.46
C GLN A 128 7.88 14.76 0.35
N LEU A 129 6.97 13.83 0.06
CA LEU A 129 5.55 14.11 -0.06
C LEU A 129 4.95 14.72 1.21
N MET A 130 5.37 14.22 2.39
CA MET A 130 4.95 14.80 3.66
C MET A 130 5.43 16.25 3.83
N ARG A 131 6.68 16.57 3.44
CA ARG A 131 7.18 17.96 3.49
C ARG A 131 6.43 18.88 2.54
N GLU A 132 6.10 18.41 1.33
CA GLU A 132 5.28 19.16 0.37
C GLU A 132 3.90 19.48 0.93
N ASP A 133 3.31 18.54 1.67
CA ASP A 133 2.02 18.72 2.34
C ASP A 133 2.11 19.50 3.67
N GLY A 134 3.29 20.05 4.00
CA GLY A 134 3.53 20.82 5.23
C GLY A 134 3.57 20.00 6.50
N LEU A 135 3.79 18.68 6.39
CA LEU A 135 3.87 17.75 7.52
C LEU A 135 5.33 17.51 7.92
N ASP A 136 5.56 17.24 9.20
CA ASP A 136 6.85 16.81 9.70
C ASP A 136 6.99 15.28 9.62
N PRO A 137 7.87 14.74 8.75
CA PRO A 137 8.04 13.30 8.58
C PRO A 137 8.44 12.56 9.87
N MET A 138 9.13 13.23 10.79
CA MET A 138 9.56 12.62 12.06
C MET A 138 8.41 12.46 13.04
N HIS A 139 7.41 13.33 12.97
CA HIS A 139 6.32 13.38 13.95
C HIS A 139 4.96 12.95 13.36
N PHE A 140 4.80 12.99 12.03
CA PHE A 140 3.56 12.54 11.42
C PHE A 140 3.42 11.02 11.48
N PHE A 141 2.31 10.54 12.04
CA PHE A 141 2.03 9.11 12.13
C PHE A 141 1.37 8.61 10.85
N THR A 142 2.16 7.99 9.97
CA THR A 142 1.73 7.57 8.62
C THR A 142 0.59 6.55 8.63
N ALA A 143 0.51 5.66 9.63
CA ALA A 143 -0.56 4.68 9.78
C ALA A 143 -1.79 5.20 10.56
N GLY A 144 -1.92 6.51 10.79
CA GLY A 144 -3.01 7.10 11.58
C GLY A 144 -4.41 6.94 10.99
N HIS A 145 -4.51 6.64 9.70
CA HIS A 145 -5.76 6.35 9.00
C HIS A 145 -6.19 4.88 9.16
N ILE A 146 -5.29 3.99 9.56
CA ILE A 146 -5.59 2.56 9.77
C ILE A 146 -6.37 2.40 11.08
N ARG A 147 -7.60 1.94 10.96
CA ARG A 147 -8.51 1.72 12.09
C ARG A 147 -8.87 0.26 12.21
N PRO A 148 -8.15 -0.54 13.02
CA PRO A 148 -8.46 -1.95 13.21
C PRO A 148 -9.90 -2.15 13.67
N ASN A 149 -10.69 -2.87 12.87
CA ASN A 149 -12.10 -3.14 13.12
C ASN A 149 -12.43 -4.56 12.67
N ARG A 150 -13.14 -5.34 13.49
CA ARG A 150 -13.46 -6.74 13.21
C ARG A 150 -14.43 -6.90 12.04
N GLU A 151 -15.38 -5.98 11.85
CA GLU A 151 -16.30 -6.05 10.71
C GLU A 151 -15.57 -5.73 9.40
N PHE A 152 -14.65 -4.77 9.41
CA PHE A 152 -13.79 -4.52 8.25
C PHE A 152 -12.89 -5.72 7.96
N ALA A 153 -12.32 -6.34 8.98
CA ALA A 153 -11.49 -7.52 8.81
C ALA A 153 -12.26 -8.70 8.17
N LYS A 154 -13.55 -8.89 8.48
CA LYS A 154 -14.39 -9.90 7.80
C LYS A 154 -14.56 -9.60 6.32
N ILE A 155 -14.79 -8.32 5.97
CA ILE A 155 -14.94 -7.90 4.58
C ILE A 155 -13.61 -8.10 3.84
N ILE A 156 -12.51 -7.62 4.40
CA ILE A 156 -11.18 -7.74 3.79
C ILE A 156 -10.78 -9.20 3.61
N ALA A 157 -10.97 -10.04 4.64
CA ALA A 157 -10.64 -11.47 4.59
C ALA A 157 -11.34 -12.20 3.44
N SER A 158 -12.56 -11.78 3.05
CA SER A 158 -13.28 -12.42 1.95
C SER A 158 -12.59 -12.30 0.58
N PHE A 159 -11.66 -11.37 0.42
CA PHE A 159 -10.88 -11.19 -0.79
C PHE A 159 -9.69 -12.15 -0.90
N TYR A 160 -9.31 -12.81 0.17
CA TYR A 160 -8.13 -13.66 0.22
C TYR A 160 -8.51 -15.14 0.44
N GLU A 161 -7.75 -16.02 -0.17
CA GLU A 161 -7.87 -17.44 0.11
C GLU A 161 -7.07 -17.79 1.37
N ASN A 162 -7.68 -18.63 2.22
CA ASN A 162 -7.00 -19.15 3.41
C ASN A 162 -6.51 -18.09 4.42
N VAL A 163 -7.15 -16.93 4.43
CA VAL A 163 -6.93 -15.88 5.44
C VAL A 163 -8.23 -15.65 6.20
N THR A 164 -8.16 -15.78 7.50
CA THR A 164 -9.31 -15.58 8.39
C THR A 164 -9.51 -14.11 8.75
N ALA A 165 -10.72 -13.76 9.20
CA ALA A 165 -11.00 -12.42 9.72
C ALA A 165 -10.14 -12.07 10.96
N ASP A 166 -9.80 -13.05 11.80
CA ASP A 166 -8.94 -12.80 12.96
C ASP A 166 -7.49 -12.55 12.56
N GLU A 167 -6.98 -13.23 11.53
CA GLU A 167 -5.65 -12.97 10.98
C GLU A 167 -5.60 -11.59 10.32
N THR A 168 -6.61 -11.23 9.53
CA THR A 168 -6.74 -9.89 8.93
C THR A 168 -6.80 -8.81 10.01
N TYR A 169 -7.60 -9.01 11.06
CA TYR A 169 -7.64 -8.08 12.19
C TYR A 169 -6.28 -7.99 12.90
N GLY A 170 -5.59 -9.13 13.03
CA GLY A 170 -4.23 -9.20 13.53
C GLY A 170 -3.23 -8.41 12.68
N ALA A 171 -3.34 -8.49 11.34
CA ALA A 171 -2.55 -7.74 10.38
C ALA A 171 -2.79 -6.22 10.50
N MET A 172 -4.05 -5.78 10.56
CA MET A 172 -4.39 -4.36 10.78
C MET A 172 -3.76 -3.80 12.07
N ARG A 173 -3.86 -4.54 13.18
CA ARG A 173 -3.22 -4.16 14.45
C ARG A 173 -1.70 -4.21 14.37
N GLY A 174 -1.17 -5.19 13.66
CA GLY A 174 0.26 -5.33 13.39
C GLY A 174 0.81 -4.12 12.66
N MET A 175 0.13 -3.67 11.61
CA MET A 175 0.51 -2.49 10.83
C MET A 175 0.63 -1.26 11.73
N VAL A 176 -0.40 -0.95 12.52
CA VAL A 176 -0.37 0.19 13.46
C VAL A 176 0.79 0.07 14.45
N ARG A 177 1.03 -1.13 15.01
CA ARG A 177 2.11 -1.36 16.00
C ARG A 177 3.50 -1.22 15.39
N VAL A 178 3.71 -1.79 14.21
CA VAL A 178 5.00 -1.72 13.51
C VAL A 178 5.34 -0.28 13.15
N HIS A 179 4.37 0.47 12.62
CA HIS A 179 4.57 1.89 12.34
C HIS A 179 4.87 2.71 13.60
N HIS A 180 4.20 2.46 14.72
CA HIS A 180 4.57 3.09 16.00
C HIS A 180 5.98 2.72 16.46
N LEU A 181 6.40 1.49 16.25
CA LEU A 181 7.75 1.04 16.60
C LEU A 181 8.81 1.75 15.75
N LEU A 182 8.61 1.75 14.42
CA LEU A 182 9.57 2.29 13.45
C LEU A 182 9.59 3.82 13.39
N GLN A 183 8.50 4.51 13.81
CA GLN A 183 8.46 5.96 13.90
C GLN A 183 9.47 6.46 14.95
N ALA A 184 10.64 6.86 14.49
CA ALA A 184 11.75 7.27 15.35
C ALA A 184 11.74 8.80 15.59
N THR A 185 10.86 9.26 16.47
CA THR A 185 10.66 10.69 16.80
C THR A 185 11.84 11.37 17.50
N SER A 186 12.89 10.64 17.84
CA SER A 186 14.09 11.18 18.45
C SER A 186 15.35 10.40 18.04
N PRO A 187 16.54 11.02 18.06
CA PRO A 187 17.80 10.34 17.77
C PRO A 187 18.04 9.11 18.67
N VAL A 188 17.65 9.18 19.94
CA VAL A 188 17.79 8.08 20.89
C VAL A 188 16.91 6.89 20.48
N LYS A 189 15.62 7.13 20.19
CA LYS A 189 14.72 6.07 19.74
C LYS A 189 15.22 5.47 18.42
N ARG A 190 15.67 6.31 17.48
CA ARG A 190 16.25 5.86 16.21
C ARG A 190 17.45 4.94 16.45
N TRP A 191 18.38 5.34 17.31
CA TRP A 191 19.54 4.52 17.65
C TRP A 191 19.12 3.17 18.25
N VAL A 192 18.17 3.15 19.18
CA VAL A 192 17.64 1.90 19.79
C VAL A 192 17.03 0.99 18.74
N VAL A 193 16.17 1.53 17.87
CA VAL A 193 15.49 0.75 16.81
C VAL A 193 16.53 0.16 15.85
N LEU A 194 17.45 0.97 15.33
CA LEU A 194 18.47 0.51 14.40
C LEU A 194 19.42 -0.52 15.04
N THR A 195 19.75 -0.37 16.33
CA THR A 195 20.56 -1.35 17.06
C THR A 195 19.81 -2.67 17.24
N ALA A 196 18.50 -2.61 17.52
CA ALA A 196 17.66 -3.80 17.61
C ALA A 196 17.56 -4.54 16.25
N LEU A 197 17.41 -3.81 15.13
CA LEU A 197 17.43 -4.40 13.78
C LEU A 197 18.76 -5.09 13.47
N LYS A 198 19.90 -4.50 13.88
CA LYS A 198 21.22 -5.13 13.75
C LYS A 198 21.33 -6.42 14.57
N ALA A 199 20.90 -6.38 15.82
CA ALA A 199 20.90 -7.56 16.69
C ALA A 199 19.99 -8.68 16.18
N ALA A 200 18.90 -8.33 15.49
CA ALA A 200 17.97 -9.28 14.86
C ALA A 200 18.45 -9.78 13.48
N GLY A 201 19.56 -9.26 12.94
CA GLY A 201 20.07 -9.64 11.60
C GLY A 201 19.19 -9.15 10.44
N THR A 202 18.31 -8.18 10.67
CA THR A 202 17.37 -7.66 9.68
C THR A 202 17.69 -6.22 9.23
N TYR A 203 18.83 -5.70 9.67
CA TYR A 203 19.21 -4.30 9.45
C TYR A 203 19.24 -3.94 7.96
N ASP A 204 19.89 -4.72 7.12
CA ASP A 204 20.09 -4.41 5.70
C ASP A 204 18.77 -4.33 4.92
N VAL A 205 17.76 -5.07 5.36
CA VAL A 205 16.43 -5.09 4.73
C VAL A 205 15.51 -4.00 5.31
N MET A 206 15.58 -3.74 6.62
CA MET A 206 14.57 -2.97 7.33
C MET A 206 15.02 -1.57 7.77
N HIS A 207 16.33 -1.24 7.73
CA HIS A 207 16.79 0.08 8.21
C HIS A 207 16.16 1.24 7.44
N GLY A 208 15.92 1.05 6.15
CA GLY A 208 15.29 2.04 5.29
C GLY A 208 13.83 2.37 5.67
N LEU A 209 13.17 1.55 6.49
CA LEU A 209 11.84 1.84 7.03
C LEU A 209 11.84 2.86 8.18
N VAL A 210 13.02 3.18 8.70
CA VAL A 210 13.19 4.16 9.77
C VAL A 210 13.63 5.47 9.13
N ALA A 211 12.74 6.46 9.12
CA ALA A 211 12.98 7.76 8.50
C ALA A 211 14.34 8.35 8.90
N ASN A 212 15.06 8.89 7.93
CA ASN A 212 16.32 9.58 8.18
C ASN A 212 16.06 10.93 8.84
N LEU A 213 16.99 11.37 9.72
CA LEU A 213 16.93 12.68 10.38
C LEU A 213 17.10 13.84 9.38
N GLN A 214 17.80 13.58 8.29
CA GLN A 214 17.99 14.49 7.16
C GLN A 214 17.73 13.72 5.87
N PRO A 215 17.24 14.38 4.82
CA PRO A 215 17.07 13.74 3.51
C PRO A 215 18.36 13.07 3.05
N ASN A 216 18.23 11.86 2.47
CA ASN A 216 19.37 11.21 1.86
C ASN A 216 19.64 11.83 0.48
N PRO A 217 20.80 12.51 0.26
CA PRO A 217 21.09 13.13 -1.03
C PRO A 217 21.13 12.14 -2.20
N ARG A 218 21.36 10.85 -1.92
CA ARG A 218 21.34 9.79 -2.93
C ARG A 218 19.92 9.48 -3.42
N CYS A 219 18.88 9.91 -2.72
CA CYS A 219 17.48 9.72 -3.12
C CYS A 219 16.91 10.93 -3.88
N GLU A 220 17.63 12.04 -3.99
CA GLU A 220 17.10 13.24 -4.68
C GLU A 220 16.68 12.97 -6.14
N ALA A 221 17.44 12.14 -6.85
CA ALA A 221 17.11 11.77 -8.23
C ALA A 221 15.91 10.81 -8.28
N SER A 222 15.84 9.86 -7.35
CA SER A 222 14.71 8.92 -7.27
C SER A 222 13.42 9.61 -6.83
N ASP A 223 13.49 10.57 -5.93
CA ASP A 223 12.32 11.32 -5.49
C ASP A 223 11.66 12.10 -6.65
N LYS A 224 12.47 12.74 -7.50
CA LYS A 224 11.98 13.45 -8.70
C LYS A 224 11.33 12.51 -9.72
N GLU A 225 11.93 11.37 -9.96
CA GLU A 225 11.37 10.39 -10.90
C GLU A 225 10.10 9.74 -10.34
N LEU A 226 10.09 9.40 -9.05
CA LEU A 226 8.90 8.84 -8.39
C LEU A 226 7.74 9.83 -8.37
N GLU A 227 8.00 11.15 -8.21
CA GLU A 227 6.97 12.17 -8.36
C GLU A 227 6.37 12.17 -9.78
N ALA A 228 7.21 12.07 -10.82
CA ALA A 228 6.73 11.98 -12.20
C ALA A 228 5.90 10.72 -12.45
N LEU A 229 6.35 9.57 -11.93
CA LEU A 229 5.62 8.29 -12.03
C LEU A 229 4.31 8.32 -11.23
N TYR A 230 4.30 8.92 -10.06
CA TYR A 230 3.09 9.15 -9.26
C TYR A 230 2.03 9.92 -10.06
N GLN A 231 2.44 11.01 -10.73
CA GLN A 231 1.54 11.79 -11.58
C GLN A 231 1.04 10.98 -12.80
N GLN A 232 1.86 10.10 -13.37
CA GLN A 232 1.45 9.20 -14.45
C GLN A 232 0.47 8.12 -13.98
N ALA A 233 0.62 7.63 -12.76
CA ALA A 233 -0.26 6.62 -12.18
C ALA A 233 -1.68 7.14 -11.88
N LEU A 234 -1.87 8.46 -11.64
CA LEU A 234 -3.18 9.04 -11.33
C LEU A 234 -4.23 8.76 -12.41
N PRO A 235 -4.03 9.16 -13.69
CA PRO A 235 -5.01 8.87 -14.73
C PRO A 235 -5.17 7.38 -15.00
N LEU A 236 -4.12 6.58 -14.82
CA LEU A 236 -4.21 5.12 -14.90
C LEU A 236 -5.18 4.57 -13.84
N ALA A 237 -5.02 4.96 -12.59
CA ALA A 237 -5.90 4.50 -11.49
C ALA A 237 -7.36 4.90 -11.72
N VAL A 238 -7.61 6.15 -12.13
CA VAL A 238 -8.97 6.64 -12.43
C VAL A 238 -9.61 5.82 -13.55
N ARG A 239 -8.88 5.55 -14.63
CA ARG A 239 -9.34 4.72 -15.73
C ARG A 239 -9.64 3.29 -15.27
N LEU A 240 -8.68 2.64 -14.61
CA LEU A 240 -8.83 1.27 -14.13
C LEU A 240 -10.01 1.11 -13.16
N ILE A 241 -10.24 2.08 -12.27
CA ILE A 241 -11.39 2.09 -11.36
C ILE A 241 -12.69 2.19 -12.14
N THR A 242 -12.77 3.10 -13.12
CA THR A 242 -13.99 3.31 -13.91
C THR A 242 -14.36 2.05 -14.68
N GLU A 243 -13.40 1.47 -15.41
CA GLU A 243 -13.58 0.23 -16.18
C GLU A 243 -13.89 -0.98 -15.27
N TYR A 244 -13.26 -1.05 -14.09
CA TYR A 244 -13.54 -2.10 -13.11
C TYR A 244 -15.00 -2.06 -12.65
N VAL A 245 -15.51 -0.86 -12.33
CA VAL A 245 -16.90 -0.67 -11.88
C VAL A 245 -17.90 -0.99 -13.00
N GLU A 246 -17.64 -0.53 -14.21
CA GLU A 246 -18.47 -0.87 -15.38
C GLU A 246 -18.49 -2.39 -15.61
N GLY A 247 -17.33 -3.05 -15.51
CA GLY A 247 -17.20 -4.48 -15.68
C GLY A 247 -17.92 -5.32 -14.61
N LEU A 248 -18.21 -4.77 -13.42
CA LEU A 248 -19.03 -5.45 -12.41
C LEU A 248 -20.48 -5.67 -12.88
N SER A 249 -21.02 -4.77 -13.71
CA SER A 249 -22.41 -4.81 -14.17
C SER A 249 -22.57 -5.51 -15.52
N ASN A 250 -21.63 -5.32 -16.45
CA ASN A 250 -21.74 -5.79 -17.83
C ASN A 250 -20.87 -7.03 -18.13
N GLY A 251 -20.04 -7.48 -17.18
CA GLY A 251 -19.17 -8.64 -17.34
C GLY A 251 -17.98 -8.40 -18.30
N ALA A 252 -17.67 -7.14 -18.66
CA ALA A 252 -16.53 -6.82 -19.52
C ALA A 252 -15.22 -7.39 -18.96
N PRO A 253 -14.28 -7.82 -19.82
CA PRO A 253 -12.98 -8.31 -19.36
C PRO A 253 -12.24 -7.22 -18.58
N LEU A 254 -11.31 -7.64 -17.73
CA LEU A 254 -10.38 -6.72 -17.07
C LEU A 254 -9.44 -6.10 -18.10
N ASP A 255 -9.06 -4.84 -17.89
CA ASP A 255 -8.06 -4.15 -18.68
C ASP A 255 -6.73 -4.94 -18.73
N LYS A 256 -5.98 -4.76 -19.82
CA LYS A 256 -4.67 -5.41 -20.01
C LYS A 256 -3.62 -4.96 -18.99
N ALA A 257 -3.76 -3.77 -18.41
CA ALA A 257 -2.87 -3.31 -17.35
C ALA A 257 -2.85 -4.29 -16.15
N TYR A 258 -3.95 -4.99 -15.90
CA TYR A 258 -3.98 -6.02 -14.85
C TYR A 258 -3.20 -7.30 -15.18
N ASP A 259 -2.63 -7.43 -16.39
CA ASP A 259 -1.73 -8.53 -16.74
C ASP A 259 -0.31 -8.34 -16.18
N HIS A 260 0.02 -7.12 -15.75
CA HIS A 260 1.27 -6.83 -15.04
C HIS A 260 1.19 -7.32 -13.58
N THR A 261 2.36 -7.56 -12.99
CA THR A 261 2.51 -7.80 -11.54
C THR A 261 2.49 -6.46 -10.79
N PHE A 262 2.62 -6.50 -9.47
CA PHE A 262 2.70 -5.28 -8.64
C PHE A 262 4.09 -4.62 -8.66
N GLY A 263 5.09 -5.24 -9.24
CA GLY A 263 6.44 -4.68 -9.19
C GLY A 263 7.48 -5.27 -10.12
N GLU A 264 7.15 -6.30 -10.89
CA GLU A 264 8.11 -6.89 -11.83
C GLU A 264 7.68 -6.72 -13.28
N PHE A 265 8.67 -6.46 -14.10
CA PHE A 265 8.65 -6.57 -15.57
C PHE A 265 9.74 -7.50 -16.04
#